data_582bf6a5abeaca18f4b1b4a991f6449c
#
_entry.id   582bf6a5abeaca18f4b1b4a991f6449c
#
_cell.length_a   1.000
_cell.length_b   1.000
_cell.length_c   1.000
_cell.angle_alpha   90.00
_cell.angle_beta   90.00
_cell.angle_gamma   90.00
#
_symmetry.space_group_name_H-M   'P 1'
#
loop_
_entity.id
_entity.type
_entity.pdbx_description
1 polymer ?
#
loop_
_entity_poly.entity_id
_entity_poly.type
_entity_poly.pdbx_seq_one_letter_code
_entity_poly.pdbx_strand_id
1 'polypeptide(L)'
;MKNSSQKEPSIFNLAVVVAALGYFVDVYDLLLFGIIRVPSLASLGLTPDQVKADGEIILQWQMWGLLIGGIVSGIIGDKRGRLSVLFGSIVLYSLANIANGFVETVEQYKWVRFVAGLGLAGELGAGITLVSEIVPKAKRGVATSLVAGIGLTGAVLAYFMKELFDWRTCYFIGGGLGILLLLLRISVFESGLYNQVKTTSVSRGNFLSFFSSADRFKRYILGILIGLPTWFVIGILVTFSNDFAREFGIQDKIDPGKAIMYAYAAISIGDILIGLLSQYLQSRRKALFIFYGITIAFMIAYFTMLWGGSAAQLYWICAGLGFGTGFWAIFVTMGAEQFGTNLRATAATTIPNMVRGMLAIFILPLFKWFERQPSIGYVDAGIYTGLIIMAITVVAAALTRETFHKD
;
A
#
# COMPACT_ATOMS: atom_id res chain seq x y z
N MET A 1 -30.66 -17.26 37.38
CA MET A 1 -30.23 -16.83 36.04
C MET A 1 -29.12 -15.80 36.22
N LYS A 2 -27.84 -16.19 36.12
CA LYS A 2 -26.71 -15.27 36.19
C LYS A 2 -26.53 -14.63 34.81
N ASN A 3 -26.87 -13.35 34.70
CA ASN A 3 -26.47 -12.51 33.56
C ASN A 3 -24.94 -12.45 33.53
N SER A 4 -24.31 -13.28 32.73
CA SER A 4 -22.91 -13.04 32.33
C SER A 4 -22.89 -11.81 31.45
N SER A 5 -22.56 -10.67 32.05
CA SER A 5 -22.19 -9.46 31.31
C SER A 5 -20.95 -9.80 30.45
N GLN A 6 -21.18 -10.24 29.22
CA GLN A 6 -20.10 -10.30 28.25
C GLN A 6 -19.60 -8.85 28.09
N LYS A 7 -18.41 -8.56 28.65
CA LYS A 7 -17.72 -7.30 28.43
C LYS A 7 -17.63 -7.09 26.91
N GLU A 8 -18.20 -5.99 26.43
CA GLU A 8 -18.01 -5.60 25.01
C GLU A 8 -16.52 -5.65 24.67
N PRO A 9 -16.13 -6.29 23.57
CA PRO A 9 -14.73 -6.39 23.18
C PRO A 9 -14.14 -4.97 23.03
N SER A 10 -13.04 -4.73 23.72
CA SER A 10 -12.30 -3.46 23.66
C SER A 10 -11.78 -3.24 22.25
N ILE A 11 -11.69 -1.97 21.82
CA ILE A 11 -11.01 -1.57 20.57
C ILE A 11 -9.54 -2.04 20.59
N PHE A 12 -8.93 -2.11 21.77
CA PHE A 12 -7.59 -2.66 22.01
C PHE A 12 -7.61 -4.17 22.28
N ASN A 13 -8.43 -4.92 21.55
CA ASN A 13 -8.35 -6.36 21.59
C ASN A 13 -7.03 -6.84 20.96
N LEU A 14 -6.44 -7.88 21.52
CA LEU A 14 -5.18 -8.48 21.04
C LEU A 14 -5.20 -8.77 19.53
N ALA A 15 -6.35 -9.19 18.99
CA ALA A 15 -6.50 -9.43 17.55
C ALA A 15 -6.37 -8.16 16.70
N VAL A 16 -6.86 -7.00 17.19
CA VAL A 16 -6.69 -5.70 16.51
C VAL A 16 -5.23 -5.26 16.55
N VAL A 17 -4.56 -5.45 17.67
CA VAL A 17 -3.12 -5.14 17.83
C VAL A 17 -2.28 -6.01 16.88
N VAL A 18 -2.55 -7.32 16.84
CA VAL A 18 -1.82 -8.24 15.95
C VAL A 18 -2.09 -7.94 14.46
N ALA A 19 -3.31 -7.50 14.12
CA ALA A 19 -3.62 -7.06 12.76
C ALA A 19 -2.87 -5.76 12.40
N ALA A 20 -2.78 -4.81 13.34
CA ALA A 20 -2.03 -3.57 13.16
C ALA A 20 -0.52 -3.84 13.01
N LEU A 21 0.04 -4.72 13.83
CA LEU A 21 1.44 -5.16 13.72
C LEU A 21 1.69 -5.90 12.40
N GLY A 22 0.73 -6.69 11.94
CA GLY A 22 0.82 -7.35 10.64
C GLY A 22 0.94 -6.35 9.51
N TYR A 23 0.06 -5.37 9.48
CA TYR A 23 0.11 -4.32 8.46
C TYR A 23 1.36 -3.45 8.58
N PHE A 24 1.86 -3.23 9.80
CA PHE A 24 3.12 -2.54 10.05
C PHE A 24 4.33 -3.25 9.42
N VAL A 25 4.44 -4.57 9.62
CA VAL A 25 5.51 -5.38 9.01
C VAL A 25 5.36 -5.47 7.50
N ASP A 26 4.11 -5.55 7.00
CA ASP A 26 3.79 -5.52 5.56
C ASP A 26 4.27 -4.22 4.90
N VAL A 27 3.98 -3.07 5.50
CA VAL A 27 4.40 -1.76 4.99
C VAL A 27 5.91 -1.56 5.09
N TYR A 28 6.53 -2.06 6.18
CA TYR A 28 7.99 -2.08 6.32
C TYR A 28 8.63 -2.77 5.11
N ASP A 29 8.22 -4.01 4.81
CA ASP A 29 8.80 -4.79 3.72
C ASP A 29 8.45 -4.24 2.33
N LEU A 30 7.21 -3.82 2.14
CA LEU A 30 6.73 -3.25 0.88
C LEU A 30 7.62 -2.09 0.40
N LEU A 31 8.02 -1.23 1.34
CA LEU A 31 8.74 0.00 1.04
C LEU A 31 10.26 -0.11 1.25
N LEU A 32 10.70 -1.16 1.93
CA LEU A 32 12.12 -1.33 2.25
C LEU A 32 12.99 -1.25 1.00
N PHE A 33 12.62 -1.92 -0.10
CA PHE A 33 13.38 -1.83 -1.35
C PHE A 33 13.50 -0.37 -1.85
N GLY A 34 12.42 0.39 -1.87
CA GLY A 34 12.44 1.80 -2.26
C GLY A 34 13.39 2.64 -1.39
N ILE A 35 13.42 2.36 -0.08
CA ILE A 35 14.23 3.06 0.92
C ILE A 35 15.72 2.73 0.76
N ILE A 36 16.07 1.46 0.53
CA ILE A 36 17.46 0.98 0.43
C ILE A 36 17.92 0.77 -1.02
N ARG A 37 17.12 1.10 -2.02
CA ARG A 37 17.40 0.90 -3.46
C ARG A 37 18.78 1.41 -3.85
N VAL A 38 19.06 2.66 -3.53
CA VAL A 38 20.32 3.29 -3.93
C VAL A 38 21.52 2.62 -3.27
N PRO A 39 21.63 2.49 -1.93
CA PRO A 39 22.78 1.84 -1.30
C PRO A 39 22.91 0.37 -1.65
N SER A 40 21.80 -0.38 -1.81
CA SER A 40 21.87 -1.81 -2.14
C SER A 40 22.40 -2.05 -3.56
N LEU A 41 21.87 -1.33 -4.55
CA LEU A 41 22.31 -1.49 -5.94
C LEU A 41 23.72 -0.93 -6.17
N ALA A 42 24.08 0.19 -5.53
CA ALA A 42 25.46 0.71 -5.58
C ALA A 42 26.47 -0.30 -4.99
N SER A 43 26.12 -1.02 -3.92
CA SER A 43 26.99 -2.03 -3.32
C SER A 43 27.19 -3.28 -4.21
N LEU A 44 26.30 -3.49 -5.18
CA LEU A 44 26.46 -4.52 -6.23
C LEU A 44 27.34 -4.05 -7.40
N GLY A 45 27.93 -2.86 -7.30
CA GLY A 45 28.87 -2.31 -8.30
C GLY A 45 28.19 -1.58 -9.46
N LEU A 46 26.90 -1.20 -9.35
CA LEU A 46 26.18 -0.52 -10.41
C LEU A 46 26.49 0.99 -10.43
N THR A 47 26.57 1.54 -11.65
CA THR A 47 26.64 3.00 -11.87
C THR A 47 25.32 3.69 -11.53
N PRO A 48 25.31 5.01 -11.26
CA PRO A 48 24.07 5.73 -10.93
C PRO A 48 22.92 5.52 -11.93
N ASP A 49 23.23 5.48 -13.24
CA ASP A 49 22.21 5.26 -14.27
C ASP A 49 21.69 3.83 -14.28
N GLN A 50 22.55 2.84 -14.00
CA GLN A 50 22.14 1.45 -13.79
C GLN A 50 21.29 1.30 -12.51
N VAL A 51 21.66 1.98 -11.41
CA VAL A 51 20.87 2.00 -10.16
C VAL A 51 19.44 2.50 -10.41
N LYS A 52 19.28 3.52 -11.28
CA LYS A 52 17.96 4.00 -11.71
C LYS A 52 17.24 2.93 -12.52
N ALA A 53 17.81 2.46 -13.62
CA ALA A 53 17.18 1.54 -14.56
C ALA A 53 16.84 0.19 -13.92
N ASP A 54 17.79 -0.44 -13.23
CA ASP A 54 17.58 -1.73 -12.57
C ASP A 54 16.66 -1.60 -11.35
N GLY A 55 16.71 -0.45 -10.64
CA GLY A 55 15.80 -0.16 -9.55
C GLY A 55 14.35 -0.09 -9.98
N GLU A 56 14.06 0.50 -11.13
CA GLU A 56 12.73 0.54 -11.72
C GLU A 56 12.25 -0.88 -12.11
N ILE A 57 13.13 -1.68 -12.70
CA ILE A 57 12.83 -3.07 -13.08
C ILE A 57 12.52 -3.90 -11.83
N ILE A 58 13.33 -3.84 -10.78
CA ILE A 58 13.12 -4.61 -9.55
C ILE A 58 11.81 -4.19 -8.88
N LEU A 59 11.52 -2.89 -8.80
CA LEU A 59 10.27 -2.38 -8.27
C LEU A 59 9.07 -2.89 -9.09
N GLN A 60 9.17 -2.88 -10.41
CA GLN A 60 8.14 -3.39 -11.30
C GLN A 60 7.89 -4.89 -11.06
N TRP A 61 8.93 -5.70 -10.88
CA TRP A 61 8.80 -7.13 -10.58
C TRP A 61 8.15 -7.38 -9.22
N GLN A 62 8.49 -6.60 -8.20
CA GLN A 62 7.81 -6.65 -6.90
C GLN A 62 6.31 -6.36 -7.05
N MET A 63 5.94 -5.36 -7.84
CA MET A 63 4.54 -5.01 -8.08
C MET A 63 3.79 -6.05 -8.92
N TRP A 64 4.47 -6.72 -9.87
CA TRP A 64 3.92 -7.91 -10.52
C TRP A 64 3.65 -9.04 -9.53
N GLY A 65 4.56 -9.26 -8.58
CA GLY A 65 4.36 -10.21 -7.48
C GLY A 65 3.10 -9.88 -6.67
N LEU A 66 2.91 -8.62 -6.29
CA LEU A 66 1.73 -8.14 -5.56
C LEU A 66 0.44 -8.32 -6.36
N LEU A 67 0.45 -8.04 -7.66
CA LEU A 67 -0.70 -8.19 -8.53
C LEU A 67 -1.15 -9.67 -8.61
N ILE A 68 -0.22 -10.55 -8.95
CA ILE A 68 -0.47 -11.99 -9.07
C ILE A 68 -0.82 -12.59 -7.70
N GLY A 69 -0.07 -12.21 -6.68
CA GLY A 69 -0.30 -12.62 -5.29
C GLY A 69 -1.68 -12.20 -4.78
N GLY A 70 -2.15 -11.00 -5.15
CA GLY A 70 -3.48 -10.51 -4.79
C GLY A 70 -4.60 -11.37 -5.38
N ILE A 71 -4.48 -11.79 -6.65
CA ILE A 71 -5.43 -12.69 -7.30
C ILE A 71 -5.40 -14.07 -6.63
N VAL A 72 -4.20 -14.64 -6.47
CA VAL A 72 -3.99 -15.96 -5.86
C VAL A 72 -4.50 -16.01 -4.42
N SER A 73 -4.14 -15.00 -3.62
CA SER A 73 -4.59 -14.86 -2.23
C SER A 73 -6.11 -14.69 -2.13
N GLY A 74 -6.72 -13.93 -3.05
CA GLY A 74 -8.17 -13.82 -3.13
C GLY A 74 -8.84 -15.17 -3.36
N ILE A 75 -8.36 -15.95 -4.35
CA ILE A 75 -8.90 -17.27 -4.68
C ILE A 75 -8.67 -18.27 -3.55
N ILE A 76 -7.47 -18.31 -2.95
CA ILE A 76 -7.15 -19.21 -1.82
C ILE A 76 -7.97 -18.84 -0.59
N GLY A 77 -8.10 -17.53 -0.30
CA GLY A 77 -8.89 -17.04 0.82
C GLY A 77 -10.36 -17.44 0.74
N ASP A 78 -10.93 -17.43 -0.46
CA ASP A 78 -12.30 -17.88 -0.70
C ASP A 78 -12.46 -19.41 -0.54
N LYS A 79 -11.43 -20.19 -0.95
CA LYS A 79 -11.50 -21.66 -0.91
C LYS A 79 -11.09 -22.28 0.43
N ARG A 80 -9.98 -21.80 1.02
CA ARG A 80 -9.35 -22.38 2.22
C ARG A 80 -9.51 -21.54 3.47
N GLY A 81 -10.14 -20.36 3.34
CA GLY A 81 -10.33 -19.43 4.44
C GLY A 81 -9.17 -18.42 4.56
N ARG A 82 -9.48 -17.26 5.15
CA ARG A 82 -8.59 -16.10 5.24
C ARG A 82 -7.35 -16.33 6.09
N LEU A 83 -7.48 -17.14 7.16
CA LEU A 83 -6.36 -17.48 8.04
C LEU A 83 -5.25 -18.21 7.28
N SER A 84 -5.61 -19.13 6.37
CA SER A 84 -4.61 -19.84 5.54
C SER A 84 -3.82 -18.90 4.66
N VAL A 85 -4.46 -17.85 4.12
CA VAL A 85 -3.78 -16.80 3.34
C VAL A 85 -2.85 -15.99 4.23
N LEU A 86 -3.31 -15.56 5.40
CA LEU A 86 -2.50 -14.78 6.35
C LEU A 86 -1.23 -15.53 6.76
N PHE A 87 -1.35 -16.80 7.16
CA PHE A 87 -0.18 -17.60 7.54
C PHE A 87 0.76 -17.86 6.37
N GLY A 88 0.21 -18.23 5.20
CA GLY A 88 1.00 -18.47 4.00
C GLY A 88 1.74 -17.21 3.51
N SER A 89 1.09 -16.06 3.55
CA SER A 89 1.67 -14.76 3.22
C SER A 89 2.89 -14.44 4.09
N ILE A 90 2.73 -14.53 5.42
CA ILE A 90 3.81 -14.21 6.36
C ILE A 90 5.02 -15.10 6.13
N VAL A 91 4.81 -16.42 5.99
CA VAL A 91 5.92 -17.35 5.72
C VAL A 91 6.64 -16.98 4.43
N LEU A 92 5.87 -16.73 3.35
CA LEU A 92 6.45 -16.48 2.04
C LEU A 92 7.27 -15.18 2.00
N TYR A 93 6.72 -14.06 2.49
CA TYR A 93 7.48 -12.82 2.45
C TYR A 93 8.63 -12.79 3.47
N SER A 94 8.50 -13.43 4.63
CA SER A 94 9.58 -13.52 5.61
C SER A 94 10.78 -14.29 5.06
N LEU A 95 10.54 -15.44 4.40
CA LEU A 95 11.59 -16.20 3.74
C LEU A 95 12.20 -15.43 2.56
N ALA A 96 11.39 -14.76 1.77
CA ALA A 96 11.85 -13.91 0.68
C ALA A 96 12.72 -12.76 1.20
N ASN A 97 12.38 -12.13 2.33
CA ASN A 97 13.23 -11.10 2.94
C ASN A 97 14.57 -11.64 3.40
N ILE A 98 14.58 -12.78 4.07
CA ILE A 98 15.84 -13.44 4.45
C ILE A 98 16.67 -13.71 3.19
N ALA A 99 16.05 -14.23 2.13
CA ALA A 99 16.74 -14.49 0.87
C ALA A 99 17.26 -13.19 0.21
N ASN A 100 16.56 -12.05 0.32
CA ASN A 100 17.05 -10.75 -0.15
C ASN A 100 18.36 -10.33 0.54
N GLY A 101 18.59 -10.71 1.79
CA GLY A 101 19.86 -10.45 2.49
C GLY A 101 21.07 -11.17 1.86
N PHE A 102 20.85 -12.19 1.04
CA PHE A 102 21.92 -13.00 0.40
C PHE A 102 22.07 -12.75 -1.10
N VAL A 103 21.30 -11.83 -1.71
CA VAL A 103 21.42 -11.57 -3.15
C VAL A 103 22.76 -10.92 -3.50
N GLU A 104 23.33 -11.36 -4.60
CA GLU A 104 24.63 -10.89 -5.13
C GLU A 104 24.49 -10.29 -6.53
N THR A 105 23.37 -10.53 -7.21
CA THR A 105 23.12 -10.05 -8.57
C THR A 105 21.76 -9.36 -8.68
N VAL A 106 21.62 -8.46 -9.64
CA VAL A 106 20.34 -7.78 -9.98
C VAL A 106 19.26 -8.81 -10.33
N GLU A 107 19.64 -9.88 -11.05
CA GLU A 107 18.70 -10.91 -11.47
C GLU A 107 18.12 -11.69 -10.27
N GLN A 108 18.98 -12.08 -9.31
CA GLN A 108 18.51 -12.68 -8.04
C GLN A 108 17.61 -11.72 -7.28
N TYR A 109 18.00 -10.44 -7.18
CA TYR A 109 17.25 -9.43 -6.46
C TYR A 109 15.85 -9.26 -7.04
N LYS A 110 15.74 -9.17 -8.36
CA LYS A 110 14.48 -9.08 -9.10
C LYS A 110 13.51 -10.23 -8.76
N TRP A 111 13.99 -11.47 -8.87
CA TRP A 111 13.18 -12.67 -8.60
C TRP A 111 12.77 -12.77 -7.13
N VAL A 112 13.69 -12.50 -6.20
CA VAL A 112 13.37 -12.57 -4.77
C VAL A 112 12.37 -11.48 -4.39
N ARG A 113 12.46 -10.27 -4.96
CA ARG A 113 11.46 -9.22 -4.76
C ARG A 113 10.10 -9.56 -5.38
N PHE A 114 10.07 -10.26 -6.50
CA PHE A 114 8.83 -10.80 -7.05
C PHE A 114 8.16 -11.78 -6.08
N VAL A 115 8.91 -12.72 -5.52
CA VAL A 115 8.40 -13.68 -4.52
C VAL A 115 7.94 -12.97 -3.24
N ALA A 116 8.68 -11.97 -2.76
CA ALA A 116 8.26 -11.13 -1.65
C ALA A 116 6.92 -10.45 -1.94
N GLY A 117 6.75 -9.89 -3.15
CA GLY A 117 5.49 -9.31 -3.60
C GLY A 117 4.32 -10.29 -3.58
N LEU A 118 4.53 -11.54 -4.03
CA LEU A 118 3.52 -12.60 -3.94
C LEU A 118 3.06 -12.82 -2.49
N GLY A 119 4.00 -12.83 -1.55
CA GLY A 119 3.72 -12.99 -0.12
C GLY A 119 2.93 -11.80 0.45
N LEU A 120 3.39 -10.58 0.23
CA LEU A 120 2.81 -9.35 0.79
C LEU A 120 1.34 -9.13 0.41
N ALA A 121 0.90 -9.67 -0.73
CA ALA A 121 -0.44 -9.43 -1.24
C ALA A 121 -1.58 -10.00 -0.36
N GLY A 122 -1.31 -10.99 0.48
CA GLY A 122 -2.33 -11.63 1.31
C GLY A 122 -2.63 -10.91 2.63
N GLU A 123 -1.75 -10.03 3.09
CA GLU A 123 -1.77 -9.50 4.46
C GLU A 123 -2.87 -8.44 4.67
N LEU A 124 -2.86 -7.37 3.88
CA LEU A 124 -3.70 -6.19 4.10
C LEU A 124 -5.19 -6.53 4.13
N GLY A 125 -5.67 -7.21 3.09
CA GLY A 125 -7.11 -7.49 2.96
C GLY A 125 -7.63 -8.44 4.03
N ALA A 126 -6.83 -9.45 4.36
CA ALA A 126 -7.20 -10.43 5.37
C ALA A 126 -7.18 -9.81 6.78
N GLY A 127 -6.21 -8.91 7.08
CA GLY A 127 -6.14 -8.20 8.36
C GLY A 127 -7.32 -7.25 8.58
N ILE A 128 -7.65 -6.40 7.61
CA ILE A 128 -8.81 -5.47 7.68
C ILE A 128 -10.11 -6.24 7.83
N THR A 129 -10.27 -7.32 7.08
CA THR A 129 -11.47 -8.14 7.13
C THR A 129 -11.63 -8.79 8.51
N LEU A 130 -10.55 -9.36 9.06
CA LEU A 130 -10.55 -9.97 10.37
C LEU A 130 -10.98 -8.97 11.46
N VAL A 131 -10.41 -7.77 11.45
CA VAL A 131 -10.79 -6.69 12.37
C VAL A 131 -12.27 -6.33 12.23
N SER A 132 -12.77 -6.24 11.00
CA SER A 132 -14.17 -5.93 10.73
C SER A 132 -15.15 -7.02 11.20
N GLU A 133 -14.69 -8.26 11.34
CA GLU A 133 -15.50 -9.40 11.84
C GLU A 133 -15.50 -9.48 13.37
N ILE A 134 -14.41 -9.11 14.03
CA ILE A 134 -14.24 -9.22 15.48
C ILE A 134 -14.80 -8.00 16.21
N VAL A 135 -14.68 -6.79 15.61
CA VAL A 135 -15.05 -5.54 16.28
C VAL A 135 -16.53 -5.20 16.03
N PRO A 136 -17.30 -4.80 17.08
CA PRO A 136 -18.67 -4.35 16.94
C PRO A 136 -18.84 -3.24 15.88
N LYS A 137 -19.96 -3.26 15.14
CA LYS A 137 -20.22 -2.32 14.02
C LYS A 137 -19.97 -0.86 14.37
N ALA A 138 -20.37 -0.41 15.57
CA ALA A 138 -20.19 0.96 16.05
C ALA A 138 -18.71 1.39 16.19
N LYS A 139 -17.79 0.44 16.42
CA LYS A 139 -16.36 0.70 16.70
C LYS A 139 -15.44 0.31 15.51
N ARG A 140 -15.99 -0.29 14.45
CA ARG A 140 -15.20 -0.79 13.31
C ARG A 140 -14.38 0.28 12.62
N GLY A 141 -14.97 1.45 12.38
CA GLY A 141 -14.29 2.57 11.73
C GLY A 141 -13.04 2.99 12.49
N VAL A 142 -13.15 3.15 13.81
CA VAL A 142 -12.01 3.52 14.65
C VAL A 142 -10.94 2.42 14.66
N ALA A 143 -11.35 1.16 14.78
CA ALA A 143 -10.40 0.04 14.80
C ALA A 143 -9.65 -0.11 13.46
N THR A 144 -10.33 0.01 12.33
CA THR A 144 -9.70 -0.07 10.99
C THR A 144 -8.78 1.13 10.73
N SER A 145 -9.15 2.34 11.15
CA SER A 145 -8.28 3.53 11.06
C SER A 145 -7.03 3.39 11.95
N LEU A 146 -7.17 2.77 13.14
CA LEU A 146 -6.04 2.50 14.02
C LEU A 146 -5.06 1.49 13.40
N VAL A 147 -5.58 0.42 12.79
CA VAL A 147 -4.78 -0.57 12.07
C VAL A 147 -4.06 0.07 10.89
N ALA A 148 -4.76 0.90 10.11
CA ALA A 148 -4.16 1.59 8.98
C ALA A 148 -3.09 2.60 9.44
N GLY A 149 -3.39 3.46 10.40
CA GLY A 149 -2.47 4.48 10.90
C GLY A 149 -1.19 3.89 11.51
N ILE A 150 -1.32 2.88 12.38
CA ILE A 150 -0.15 2.17 12.95
C ILE A 150 0.61 1.44 11.83
N GLY A 151 -0.10 0.74 10.95
CA GLY A 151 0.52 -0.02 9.88
C GLY A 151 1.42 0.83 8.98
N LEU A 152 0.94 2.01 8.57
CA LEU A 152 1.68 2.92 7.69
C LEU A 152 3.00 3.44 8.32
N THR A 153 3.13 3.44 9.64
CA THR A 153 4.38 3.82 10.31
C THR A 153 5.52 2.79 10.12
N GLY A 154 5.23 1.61 9.56
CA GLY A 154 6.25 0.63 9.18
C GLY A 154 7.31 1.20 8.22
N ALA A 155 6.92 2.12 7.33
CA ALA A 155 7.85 2.83 6.45
C ALA A 155 8.83 3.73 7.22
N VAL A 156 8.36 4.34 8.31
CA VAL A 156 9.20 5.18 9.18
C VAL A 156 10.25 4.31 9.88
N LEU A 157 9.84 3.15 10.40
CA LEU A 157 10.79 2.20 10.96
C LEU A 157 11.81 1.73 9.93
N ALA A 158 11.38 1.40 8.71
CA ALA A 158 12.27 0.94 7.64
C ALA A 158 13.36 1.98 7.32
N TYR A 159 13.02 3.28 7.32
CA TYR A 159 13.99 4.34 7.16
C TYR A 159 15.00 4.39 8.32
N PHE A 160 14.55 4.34 9.58
CA PHE A 160 15.47 4.35 10.72
C PHE A 160 16.36 3.10 10.77
N MET A 161 15.84 1.94 10.35
CA MET A 161 16.68 0.74 10.24
C MET A 161 17.79 0.92 9.19
N LYS A 162 17.49 1.53 8.05
CA LYS A 162 18.48 1.88 7.01
C LYS A 162 19.56 2.86 7.52
N GLU A 163 19.22 3.78 8.43
CA GLU A 163 20.19 4.70 9.03
C GLU A 163 21.12 4.01 10.04
N LEU A 164 20.64 2.93 10.67
CA LEU A 164 21.36 2.23 11.74
C LEU A 164 22.13 1.00 11.23
N PHE A 165 21.67 0.38 10.15
CA PHE A 165 22.18 -0.90 9.66
C PHE A 165 22.41 -0.85 8.14
N ASP A 166 23.25 -1.76 7.66
CA ASP A 166 23.41 -2.00 6.23
C ASP A 166 22.13 -2.59 5.62
N TRP A 167 22.02 -2.50 4.30
CA TRP A 167 20.80 -2.90 3.59
C TRP A 167 20.47 -4.39 3.69
N ARG A 168 21.46 -5.28 3.84
CA ARG A 168 21.26 -6.73 4.02
C ARG A 168 20.64 -7.01 5.38
N THR A 169 21.20 -6.37 6.42
CA THR A 169 20.67 -6.45 7.79
C THR A 169 19.24 -5.92 7.87
N CYS A 170 18.88 -4.85 7.13
CA CYS A 170 17.50 -4.38 7.06
C CYS A 170 16.52 -5.45 6.53
N TYR A 171 16.95 -6.27 5.57
CA TYR A 171 16.15 -7.40 5.09
C TYR A 171 16.06 -8.54 6.11
N PHE A 172 17.14 -8.85 6.81
CA PHE A 172 17.11 -9.85 7.89
C PHE A 172 16.20 -9.42 9.04
N ILE A 173 16.20 -8.14 9.40
CA ILE A 173 15.27 -7.57 10.38
C ILE A 173 13.83 -7.72 9.88
N GLY A 174 13.52 -7.37 8.63
CA GLY A 174 12.19 -7.54 8.04
C GLY A 174 11.71 -9.00 8.07
N GLY A 175 12.57 -9.94 7.68
CA GLY A 175 12.28 -11.38 7.78
C GLY A 175 12.08 -11.84 9.22
N GLY A 176 12.90 -11.37 10.16
CA GLY A 176 12.77 -11.65 11.59
C GLY A 176 11.47 -11.11 12.19
N LEU A 177 11.09 -9.88 11.86
CA LEU A 177 9.79 -9.28 12.26
C LEU A 177 8.61 -10.10 11.73
N GLY A 178 8.69 -10.58 10.49
CA GLY A 178 7.67 -11.45 9.92
C GLY A 178 7.55 -12.78 10.66
N ILE A 179 8.67 -13.43 10.99
CA ILE A 179 8.68 -14.67 11.79
C ILE A 179 8.11 -14.41 13.19
N LEU A 180 8.51 -13.33 13.84
CA LEU A 180 7.98 -12.96 15.16
C LEU A 180 6.46 -12.74 15.10
N LEU A 181 5.97 -12.05 14.06
CA LEU A 181 4.54 -11.87 13.82
C LEU A 181 3.82 -13.20 13.60
N LEU A 182 4.43 -14.14 12.89
CA LEU A 182 3.88 -15.49 12.68
C LEU A 182 3.69 -16.21 14.03
N LEU A 183 4.70 -16.18 14.88
CA LEU A 183 4.64 -16.79 16.21
C LEU A 183 3.56 -16.15 17.10
N LEU A 184 3.47 -14.81 17.09
CA LEU A 184 2.40 -14.08 17.79
C LEU A 184 1.00 -14.48 17.29
N ARG A 185 0.82 -14.65 15.98
CA ARG A 185 -0.46 -15.07 15.40
C ARG A 185 -0.84 -16.51 15.77
N ILE A 186 0.12 -17.43 15.76
CA ILE A 186 -0.12 -18.82 16.22
C ILE A 186 -0.59 -18.81 17.67
N SER A 187 0.09 -18.08 18.56
CA SER A 187 -0.28 -17.94 19.97
C SER A 187 -1.70 -17.39 20.16
N VAL A 188 -2.07 -16.34 19.41
CA VAL A 188 -3.41 -15.75 19.46
C VAL A 188 -4.48 -16.70 18.91
N PHE A 189 -4.15 -17.47 17.88
CA PHE A 189 -5.03 -18.49 17.31
C PHE A 189 -5.32 -19.61 18.31
N GLU A 190 -4.31 -20.13 18.99
CA GLU A 190 -4.44 -21.16 20.00
C GLU A 190 -5.22 -20.69 21.23
N SER A 191 -5.20 -19.40 21.57
CA SER A 191 -5.98 -18.82 22.67
C SER A 191 -7.49 -18.83 22.47
N GLY A 192 -7.99 -19.32 21.34
CA GLY A 192 -9.42 -19.43 21.03
C GLY A 192 -10.13 -18.14 20.64
N LEU A 193 -9.45 -16.98 20.63
CA LEU A 193 -10.02 -15.71 20.21
C LEU A 193 -10.55 -15.74 18.76
N TYR A 194 -9.99 -16.60 17.92
CA TYR A 194 -10.43 -16.83 16.54
C TYR A 194 -11.56 -17.86 16.40
N ASN A 195 -11.91 -18.61 17.44
CA ASN A 195 -12.99 -19.61 17.35
C ASN A 195 -14.36 -18.96 17.12
N GLN A 196 -14.54 -17.70 17.50
CA GLN A 196 -15.76 -16.93 17.23
C GLN A 196 -15.94 -16.62 15.73
N VAL A 197 -14.85 -16.60 14.94
CA VAL A 197 -14.88 -16.35 13.50
C VAL A 197 -15.29 -17.62 12.70
N LYS A 198 -15.05 -18.81 13.25
CA LYS A 198 -15.37 -20.09 12.60
C LYS A 198 -16.87 -20.37 12.46
N THR A 199 -17.70 -19.75 13.27
CA THR A 199 -19.14 -20.05 13.35
C THR A 199 -20.01 -19.25 12.38
N THR A 200 -19.48 -18.19 11.78
CA THR A 200 -20.21 -17.45 10.74
C THR A 200 -19.95 -18.08 9.38
N SER A 201 -20.92 -18.85 8.89
CA SER A 201 -20.97 -19.32 7.50
C SER A 201 -21.26 -18.15 6.55
N VAL A 202 -20.27 -17.28 6.36
CA VAL A 202 -20.35 -16.24 5.32
C VAL A 202 -20.20 -16.95 3.98
N SER A 203 -21.21 -16.81 3.12
CA SER A 203 -21.16 -17.26 1.73
C SER A 203 -19.86 -16.79 1.08
N ARG A 204 -19.02 -17.73 0.67
CA ARG A 204 -17.66 -17.46 0.16
C ARG A 204 -17.74 -16.75 -1.17
N GLY A 205 -17.26 -15.50 -1.25
CA GLY A 205 -17.19 -14.74 -2.48
C GLY A 205 -16.27 -15.43 -3.49
N ASN A 206 -16.64 -15.40 -4.75
CA ASN A 206 -15.79 -15.88 -5.84
C ASN A 206 -15.20 -14.66 -6.57
N PHE A 207 -13.86 -14.54 -6.63
CA PHE A 207 -13.18 -13.46 -7.34
C PHE A 207 -13.68 -13.32 -8.79
N LEU A 208 -13.92 -14.43 -9.48
CA LEU A 208 -14.43 -14.42 -10.86
C LEU A 208 -15.84 -13.80 -10.99
N SER A 209 -16.57 -13.68 -9.87
CA SER A 209 -17.88 -13.04 -9.86
C SER A 209 -17.84 -11.53 -10.16
N PHE A 210 -16.68 -10.86 -10.01
CA PHE A 210 -16.53 -9.48 -10.46
C PHE A 210 -16.64 -9.33 -11.98
N PHE A 211 -16.34 -10.38 -12.72
CA PHE A 211 -16.37 -10.43 -14.18
C PHE A 211 -17.68 -11.01 -14.73
N SER A 212 -18.61 -11.44 -13.86
CA SER A 212 -19.85 -12.10 -14.29
C SER A 212 -20.92 -11.14 -14.82
N SER A 213 -20.80 -9.83 -14.58
CA SER A 213 -21.70 -8.81 -15.15
C SER A 213 -20.96 -7.49 -15.40
N ALA A 214 -21.38 -6.77 -16.44
CA ALA A 214 -20.79 -5.48 -16.80
C ALA A 214 -20.87 -4.45 -15.67
N ASP A 215 -21.95 -4.43 -14.87
CA ASP A 215 -22.10 -3.51 -13.74
C ASP A 215 -21.10 -3.82 -12.61
N ARG A 216 -20.91 -5.13 -12.26
CA ARG A 216 -19.91 -5.52 -11.25
C ARG A 216 -18.49 -5.23 -11.73
N PHE A 217 -18.18 -5.55 -12.98
CA PHE A 217 -16.88 -5.25 -13.58
C PHE A 217 -16.59 -3.75 -13.57
N LYS A 218 -17.55 -2.92 -14.01
CA LYS A 218 -17.45 -1.45 -13.98
C LYS A 218 -17.14 -0.94 -12.57
N ARG A 219 -17.87 -1.39 -11.55
CA ARG A 219 -17.63 -0.96 -10.16
C ARG A 219 -16.24 -1.40 -9.66
N TYR A 220 -15.82 -2.59 -10.03
CA TYR A 220 -14.50 -3.12 -9.66
C TYR A 220 -13.37 -2.29 -10.28
N ILE A 221 -13.45 -1.99 -11.57
CA ILE A 221 -12.48 -1.14 -12.27
C ILE A 221 -12.48 0.29 -11.71
N LEU A 222 -13.66 0.89 -11.50
CA LEU A 222 -13.74 2.22 -10.89
C LEU A 222 -13.08 2.24 -9.50
N GLY A 223 -13.30 1.20 -8.70
CA GLY A 223 -12.62 1.02 -7.41
C GLY A 223 -11.09 1.01 -7.54
N ILE A 224 -10.54 0.36 -8.55
CA ILE A 224 -9.09 0.36 -8.82
C ILE A 224 -8.61 1.75 -9.25
N LEU A 225 -9.29 2.38 -10.20
CA LEU A 225 -8.88 3.65 -10.79
C LEU A 225 -8.84 4.80 -9.76
N ILE A 226 -9.68 4.77 -8.73
CA ILE A 226 -9.67 5.74 -7.63
C ILE A 226 -8.34 5.74 -6.86
N GLY A 227 -7.68 4.61 -6.72
CA GLY A 227 -6.45 4.46 -5.94
C GLY A 227 -5.16 4.81 -6.69
N LEU A 228 -5.19 5.02 -8.01
CA LEU A 228 -4.00 5.21 -8.84
C LEU A 228 -3.06 6.34 -8.37
N PRO A 229 -3.55 7.52 -7.91
CA PRO A 229 -2.68 8.62 -7.51
C PRO A 229 -1.68 8.24 -6.44
N THR A 230 -2.08 7.41 -5.47
CA THR A 230 -1.17 6.97 -4.39
C THR A 230 0.08 6.29 -4.96
N TRP A 231 -0.09 5.40 -5.94
CA TRP A 231 1.06 4.66 -6.49
C TRP A 231 1.80 5.42 -7.61
N PHE A 232 1.18 6.41 -8.23
CA PHE A 232 1.93 7.39 -9.03
C PHE A 232 2.84 8.24 -8.13
N VAL A 233 2.29 8.81 -7.06
CA VAL A 233 3.03 9.64 -6.11
C VAL A 233 4.16 8.84 -5.44
N ILE A 234 3.81 7.73 -4.79
CA ILE A 234 4.79 6.94 -4.03
C ILE A 234 5.73 6.18 -4.95
N GLY A 235 5.21 5.50 -5.97
CA GLY A 235 5.99 4.63 -6.85
C GLY A 235 6.86 5.36 -7.85
N ILE A 236 6.51 6.59 -8.23
CA ILE A 236 7.29 7.40 -9.18
C ILE A 236 7.92 8.61 -8.49
N LEU A 237 7.13 9.58 -8.02
CA LEU A 237 7.64 10.86 -7.58
C LEU A 237 8.51 10.76 -6.32
N VAL A 238 8.06 9.98 -5.33
CA VAL A 238 8.75 9.86 -4.04
C VAL A 238 9.89 8.85 -4.09
N THR A 239 9.66 7.66 -4.66
CA THR A 239 10.69 6.60 -4.74
C THR A 239 11.87 6.99 -5.62
N PHE A 240 11.64 7.76 -6.69
CA PHE A 240 12.69 8.26 -7.58
C PHE A 240 12.97 9.75 -7.37
N SER A 241 12.70 10.27 -6.18
CA SER A 241 12.90 11.68 -5.83
C SER A 241 14.35 12.18 -6.02
N ASN A 242 15.33 11.30 -5.84
CA ASN A 242 16.75 11.61 -6.12
C ASN A 242 17.01 11.81 -7.62
N ASP A 243 16.32 11.06 -8.48
CA ASP A 243 16.47 11.18 -9.92
C ASP A 243 15.78 12.46 -10.42
N PHE A 244 14.58 12.77 -9.91
CA PHE A 244 13.91 14.05 -10.16
C PHE A 244 14.72 15.24 -9.64
N ALA A 245 15.31 15.14 -8.44
CA ALA A 245 16.12 16.20 -7.86
C ALA A 245 17.33 16.55 -8.72
N ARG A 246 17.96 15.54 -9.33
CA ARG A 246 19.06 15.75 -10.28
C ARG A 246 18.60 16.55 -11.50
N GLU A 247 17.43 16.22 -12.06
CA GLU A 247 16.85 16.95 -13.20
C GLU A 247 16.42 18.38 -12.80
N PHE A 248 15.95 18.60 -11.59
CA PHE A 248 15.62 19.93 -11.06
C PHE A 248 16.86 20.78 -10.73
N GLY A 249 18.08 20.21 -10.81
CA GLY A 249 19.31 20.92 -10.48
C GLY A 249 19.52 21.14 -9.00
N ILE A 250 18.89 20.34 -8.12
CA ILE A 250 19.12 20.40 -6.67
C ILE A 250 20.53 19.89 -6.39
N GLN A 251 21.35 20.72 -5.72
CA GLN A 251 22.74 20.39 -5.41
C GLN A 251 22.88 19.50 -4.18
N ASP A 252 21.87 19.52 -3.31
CA ASP A 252 21.87 18.70 -2.09
C ASP A 252 21.78 17.22 -2.43
N LYS A 253 22.44 16.39 -1.63
CA LYS A 253 22.29 14.92 -1.72
C LYS A 253 20.89 14.52 -1.25
N ILE A 254 20.09 14.01 -2.17
CA ILE A 254 18.73 13.52 -1.85
C ILE A 254 18.76 12.04 -1.50
N ASP A 255 18.13 11.71 -0.38
CA ASP A 255 17.88 10.35 0.07
C ASP A 255 16.43 9.97 -0.20
N PRO A 256 16.15 9.05 -1.16
CA PRO A 256 14.79 8.59 -1.45
C PRO A 256 14.11 7.93 -0.24
N GLY A 257 14.88 7.26 0.62
CA GLY A 257 14.36 6.65 1.85
C GLY A 257 13.77 7.70 2.79
N LYS A 258 14.45 8.85 2.93
CA LYS A 258 13.96 9.99 3.70
C LYS A 258 12.70 10.59 3.09
N ALA A 259 12.64 10.72 1.77
CA ALA A 259 11.44 11.18 1.06
C ALA A 259 10.23 10.23 1.31
N ILE A 260 10.45 8.92 1.24
CA ILE A 260 9.43 7.90 1.54
C ILE A 260 8.97 8.02 3.00
N MET A 261 9.89 8.17 3.95
CA MET A 261 9.56 8.35 5.38
C MET A 261 8.66 9.57 5.59
N TYR A 262 9.02 10.73 5.02
CA TYR A 262 8.21 11.97 5.12
C TYR A 262 6.82 11.78 4.51
N ALA A 263 6.75 11.17 3.32
CA ALA A 263 5.49 10.90 2.64
C ALA A 263 4.59 9.97 3.49
N TYR A 264 5.13 8.85 4.00
CA TYR A 264 4.32 7.89 4.76
C TYR A 264 3.93 8.37 6.15
N ALA A 265 4.76 9.16 6.83
CA ALA A 265 4.37 9.83 8.07
C ALA A 265 3.15 10.76 7.81
N ALA A 266 3.17 11.50 6.71
CA ALA A 266 2.07 12.37 6.33
C ALA A 266 0.83 11.60 5.81
N ILE A 267 1.00 10.48 5.08
CA ILE A 267 -0.10 9.56 4.70
C ILE A 267 -0.83 9.08 5.95
N SER A 268 -0.10 8.66 6.99
CA SER A 268 -0.71 8.17 8.23
C SER A 268 -1.63 9.21 8.87
N ILE A 269 -1.21 10.47 8.89
CA ILE A 269 -2.01 11.59 9.40
C ILE A 269 -3.20 11.85 8.47
N GLY A 270 -2.96 11.90 7.16
CA GLY A 270 -4.00 12.12 6.14
C GLY A 270 -5.11 11.06 6.20
N ASP A 271 -4.73 9.79 6.36
CA ASP A 271 -5.68 8.67 6.41
C ASP A 271 -6.61 8.71 7.62
N ILE A 272 -6.11 9.20 8.76
CA ILE A 272 -6.93 9.47 9.95
C ILE A 272 -7.86 10.67 9.68
N LEU A 273 -7.31 11.75 9.15
CA LEU A 273 -8.07 12.99 8.96
C LEU A 273 -9.15 12.87 7.88
N ILE A 274 -8.90 12.12 6.80
CA ILE A 274 -9.93 11.89 5.78
C ILE A 274 -11.09 11.05 6.34
N GLY A 275 -10.80 10.11 7.25
CA GLY A 275 -11.83 9.36 7.97
C GLY A 275 -12.78 10.28 8.71
N LEU A 276 -12.25 11.22 9.50
CA LEU A 276 -13.01 12.23 10.23
C LEU A 276 -13.74 13.20 9.28
N LEU A 277 -13.06 13.66 8.24
CA LEU A 277 -13.62 14.56 7.25
C LEU A 277 -14.81 13.93 6.52
N SER A 278 -14.71 12.64 6.18
CA SER A 278 -15.81 11.93 5.50
C SER A 278 -17.05 11.79 6.39
N GLN A 279 -16.85 11.63 7.70
CA GLN A 279 -17.95 11.62 8.68
C GLN A 279 -18.57 13.01 8.82
N TYR A 280 -17.76 14.06 8.91
CA TYR A 280 -18.23 15.44 8.99
C TYR A 280 -19.03 15.86 7.75
N LEU A 281 -18.52 15.51 6.56
CA LEU A 281 -19.17 15.82 5.28
C LEU A 281 -20.34 14.88 4.94
N GLN A 282 -20.52 13.80 5.70
CA GLN A 282 -21.46 12.71 5.41
C GLN A 282 -21.34 12.19 3.97
N SER A 283 -20.12 12.22 3.43
CA SER A 283 -19.84 11.83 2.04
C SER A 283 -18.37 11.41 1.89
N ARG A 284 -18.16 10.18 1.47
CA ARG A 284 -16.82 9.67 1.15
C ARG A 284 -16.26 10.32 -0.11
N ARG A 285 -17.12 10.54 -1.11
CA ARG A 285 -16.72 11.16 -2.38
C ARG A 285 -16.24 12.59 -2.19
N LYS A 286 -16.96 13.44 -1.41
CA LYS A 286 -16.53 14.82 -1.16
C LYS A 286 -15.17 14.87 -0.46
N ALA A 287 -14.97 14.03 0.56
CA ALA A 287 -13.68 13.93 1.24
C ALA A 287 -12.56 13.52 0.28
N LEU A 288 -12.82 12.55 -0.60
CA LEU A 288 -11.87 12.08 -1.60
C LEU A 288 -11.48 13.20 -2.59
N PHE A 289 -12.46 13.98 -3.10
CA PHE A 289 -12.17 15.10 -4.00
C PHE A 289 -11.33 16.20 -3.35
N ILE A 290 -11.53 16.48 -2.05
CA ILE A 290 -10.68 17.42 -1.31
C ILE A 290 -9.24 16.91 -1.28
N PHE A 291 -9.02 15.63 -0.99
CA PHE A 291 -7.69 15.04 -0.96
C PHE A 291 -7.04 14.99 -2.36
N TYR A 292 -7.80 14.76 -3.40
CA TYR A 292 -7.30 14.90 -4.77
C TYR A 292 -6.88 16.34 -5.08
N GLY A 293 -7.64 17.34 -4.63
CA GLY A 293 -7.25 18.73 -4.76
C GLY A 293 -5.92 19.04 -4.06
N ILE A 294 -5.71 18.50 -2.85
CA ILE A 294 -4.45 18.62 -2.12
C ILE A 294 -3.32 17.91 -2.89
N THR A 295 -3.56 16.69 -3.39
CA THR A 295 -2.56 15.96 -4.19
C THR A 295 -2.16 16.76 -5.43
N ILE A 296 -3.12 17.30 -6.17
CA ILE A 296 -2.86 18.12 -7.36
C ILE A 296 -2.04 19.36 -7.00
N ALA A 297 -2.40 20.06 -5.92
CA ALA A 297 -1.68 21.25 -5.47
C ALA A 297 -0.21 20.93 -5.16
N PHE A 298 0.06 19.84 -4.44
CA PHE A 298 1.44 19.41 -4.15
C PHE A 298 2.17 18.82 -5.36
N MET A 299 1.47 18.22 -6.33
CA MET A 299 2.06 17.85 -7.62
C MET A 299 2.51 19.09 -8.40
N ILE A 300 1.67 20.14 -8.46
CA ILE A 300 2.05 21.42 -9.07
C ILE A 300 3.29 21.98 -8.36
N ALA A 301 3.29 22.01 -7.02
CA ALA A 301 4.44 22.47 -6.26
C ALA A 301 5.70 21.63 -6.55
N TYR A 302 5.58 20.32 -6.67
CA TYR A 302 6.69 19.42 -6.98
C TYR A 302 7.35 19.75 -8.33
N PHE A 303 6.56 19.99 -9.37
CA PHE A 303 7.08 20.26 -10.72
C PHE A 303 7.45 21.72 -10.97
N THR A 304 6.98 22.67 -10.15
CA THR A 304 7.22 24.11 -10.37
C THR A 304 8.17 24.74 -9.35
N MET A 305 8.17 24.29 -8.09
CA MET A 305 8.90 24.96 -7.01
C MET A 305 10.26 24.31 -6.69
N LEU A 306 10.56 23.13 -7.23
CA LEU A 306 11.78 22.39 -6.89
C LEU A 306 12.98 22.72 -7.77
N TRP A 307 12.83 23.51 -8.83
CA TRP A 307 13.92 23.92 -9.70
C TRP A 307 14.95 24.77 -8.94
N GLY A 308 16.20 24.27 -8.83
CA GLY A 308 17.25 24.89 -8.03
C GLY A 308 16.96 24.95 -6.53
N GLY A 309 15.99 24.19 -6.05
CA GLY A 309 15.56 24.15 -4.65
C GLY A 309 16.52 23.39 -3.74
N SER A 310 16.05 23.08 -2.54
CA SER A 310 16.80 22.35 -1.51
C SER A 310 16.21 21.00 -1.18
N ALA A 311 17.01 20.12 -0.55
CA ALA A 311 16.56 18.84 -0.04
C ALA A 311 15.38 19.00 0.95
N ALA A 312 15.43 20.02 1.80
CA ALA A 312 14.35 20.27 2.76
C ALA A 312 13.02 20.58 2.07
N GLN A 313 13.02 21.41 1.04
CA GLN A 313 11.82 21.70 0.24
C GLN A 313 11.26 20.44 -0.41
N LEU A 314 12.12 19.61 -1.01
CA LEU A 314 11.70 18.36 -1.63
C LEU A 314 11.03 17.43 -0.60
N TYR A 315 11.63 17.23 0.58
CA TYR A 315 11.04 16.36 1.61
C TYR A 315 9.70 16.87 2.12
N TRP A 316 9.55 18.19 2.31
CA TRP A 316 8.27 18.77 2.72
C TRP A 316 7.20 18.68 1.63
N ILE A 317 7.57 18.84 0.36
CA ILE A 317 6.64 18.62 -0.76
C ILE A 317 6.26 17.13 -0.86
N CYS A 318 7.20 16.21 -0.64
CA CYS A 318 6.90 14.77 -0.55
C CYS A 318 5.95 14.46 0.62
N ALA A 319 6.09 15.14 1.77
CA ALA A 319 5.12 15.03 2.87
C ALA A 319 3.73 15.52 2.46
N GLY A 320 3.65 16.65 1.76
CA GLY A 320 2.38 17.18 1.25
C GLY A 320 1.71 16.26 0.22
N LEU A 321 2.49 15.69 -0.69
CA LEU A 321 2.05 14.65 -1.62
C LEU A 321 1.54 13.41 -0.87
N GLY A 322 2.28 12.98 0.16
CA GLY A 322 1.86 11.89 1.04
C GLY A 322 0.54 12.21 1.73
N PHE A 323 0.41 13.39 2.33
CA PHE A 323 -0.83 13.80 2.98
C PHE A 323 -2.01 13.76 2.02
N GLY A 324 -1.87 14.31 0.81
CA GLY A 324 -2.93 14.30 -0.22
C GLY A 324 -3.31 12.90 -0.68
N THR A 325 -2.39 11.94 -0.65
CA THR A 325 -2.65 10.53 -0.97
C THR A 325 -3.04 9.69 0.25
N GLY A 326 -3.17 10.30 1.43
CA GLY A 326 -3.65 9.69 2.67
C GLY A 326 -5.16 9.45 2.66
N PHE A 327 -5.67 8.75 1.66
CA PHE A 327 -7.08 8.35 1.53
C PHE A 327 -7.25 6.82 1.43
N TRP A 328 -6.22 6.08 1.81
CA TRP A 328 -6.15 4.64 1.60
C TRP A 328 -7.26 3.88 2.31
N ALA A 329 -7.55 4.18 3.58
CA ALA A 329 -8.63 3.53 4.33
C ALA A 329 -10.01 3.80 3.72
N ILE A 330 -10.30 5.04 3.31
CA ILE A 330 -11.57 5.39 2.67
C ILE A 330 -11.69 4.75 1.29
N PHE A 331 -10.62 4.74 0.51
CA PHE A 331 -10.56 4.11 -0.80
C PHE A 331 -10.90 2.61 -0.71
N VAL A 332 -10.24 1.87 0.19
CA VAL A 332 -10.50 0.44 0.41
C VAL A 332 -11.95 0.21 0.84
N THR A 333 -12.45 1.04 1.75
CA THR A 333 -13.82 0.94 2.25
C THR A 333 -14.84 1.23 1.14
N MET A 334 -14.67 2.32 0.37
CA MET A 334 -15.55 2.63 -0.77
C MET A 334 -15.56 1.51 -1.81
N GLY A 335 -14.39 0.97 -2.15
CA GLY A 335 -14.28 -0.14 -3.09
C GLY A 335 -15.03 -1.39 -2.62
N ALA A 336 -14.91 -1.72 -1.34
CA ALA A 336 -15.59 -2.85 -0.73
C ALA A 336 -17.12 -2.67 -0.64
N GLU A 337 -17.57 -1.46 -0.27
CA GLU A 337 -18.99 -1.14 -0.10
C GLU A 337 -19.79 -1.04 -1.42
N GLN A 338 -19.11 -0.96 -2.57
CA GLN A 338 -19.77 -1.06 -3.89
C GLN A 338 -20.40 -2.44 -4.11
N PHE A 339 -20.04 -3.44 -3.28
CA PHE A 339 -20.47 -4.82 -3.42
C PHE A 339 -21.24 -5.29 -2.19
N GLY A 340 -22.18 -6.24 -2.40
CA GLY A 340 -22.90 -6.92 -1.32
C GLY A 340 -21.96 -7.73 -0.43
N THR A 341 -22.46 -8.17 0.72
CA THR A 341 -21.71 -8.86 1.78
C THR A 341 -20.86 -10.03 1.26
N ASN A 342 -21.35 -10.74 0.23
CA ASN A 342 -20.67 -11.92 -0.35
C ASN A 342 -19.37 -11.58 -1.11
N LEU A 343 -19.25 -10.37 -1.70
CA LEU A 343 -18.08 -9.95 -2.46
C LEU A 343 -17.28 -8.84 -1.77
N ARG A 344 -17.85 -8.25 -0.72
CA ARG A 344 -17.25 -7.11 0.00
C ARG A 344 -15.83 -7.41 0.48
N ALA A 345 -15.64 -8.58 1.06
CA ALA A 345 -14.34 -8.99 1.59
C ALA A 345 -13.32 -9.30 0.50
N THR A 346 -13.75 -9.94 -0.59
CA THR A 346 -12.90 -10.19 -1.75
C THR A 346 -12.50 -8.87 -2.40
N ALA A 347 -13.42 -7.90 -2.52
CA ALA A 347 -13.13 -6.57 -3.03
C ALA A 347 -12.12 -5.82 -2.14
N ALA A 348 -12.31 -5.84 -0.81
CA ALA A 348 -11.39 -5.21 0.15
C ALA A 348 -9.95 -5.76 0.07
N THR A 349 -9.80 -7.04 -0.30
CA THR A 349 -8.48 -7.68 -0.46
C THR A 349 -7.89 -7.40 -1.83
N THR A 350 -8.68 -7.55 -2.89
CA THR A 350 -8.14 -7.55 -4.26
C THR A 350 -7.97 -6.16 -4.83
N ILE A 351 -8.88 -5.21 -4.57
CA ILE A 351 -8.79 -3.85 -5.12
C ILE A 351 -7.47 -3.15 -4.72
N PRO A 352 -7.03 -3.13 -3.45
CA PRO A 352 -5.75 -2.49 -3.10
C PRO A 352 -4.55 -3.13 -3.79
N ASN A 353 -4.53 -4.46 -3.94
CA ASN A 353 -3.44 -5.15 -4.61
C ASN A 353 -3.45 -4.90 -6.13
N MET A 354 -4.64 -4.80 -6.74
CA MET A 354 -4.75 -4.37 -8.13
C MET A 354 -4.19 -2.96 -8.32
N VAL A 355 -4.50 -2.02 -7.42
CA VAL A 355 -3.97 -0.65 -7.48
C VAL A 355 -2.44 -0.64 -7.36
N ARG A 356 -1.87 -1.44 -6.44
CA ARG A 356 -0.41 -1.62 -6.33
C ARG A 356 0.17 -2.19 -7.64
N GLY A 357 -0.48 -3.20 -8.20
CA GLY A 357 -0.09 -3.80 -9.47
C GLY A 357 -0.20 -2.85 -10.67
N MET A 358 -1.09 -1.83 -10.62
CA MET A 358 -1.17 -0.81 -11.67
C MET A 358 0.15 -0.04 -11.83
N LEU A 359 0.98 0.04 -10.80
CA LEU A 359 2.33 0.60 -10.96
C LEU A 359 3.12 -0.18 -12.02
N ALA A 360 3.07 -1.51 -11.99
CA ALA A 360 3.81 -2.36 -12.93
C ALA A 360 3.23 -2.40 -14.34
N ILE A 361 1.90 -2.44 -14.46
CA ILE A 361 1.24 -2.68 -15.76
C ILE A 361 0.81 -1.42 -16.49
N PHE A 362 0.65 -0.30 -15.78
CA PHE A 362 0.12 0.92 -16.37
C PHE A 362 0.97 2.16 -16.06
N ILE A 363 1.22 2.47 -14.77
CA ILE A 363 1.80 3.76 -14.37
C ILE A 363 3.26 3.87 -14.82
N LEU A 364 4.11 2.88 -14.48
CA LEU A 364 5.52 2.88 -14.87
C LEU A 364 5.73 2.68 -16.37
N PRO A 365 5.01 1.76 -17.07
CA PRO A 365 5.06 1.70 -18.53
C PRO A 365 4.64 2.98 -19.23
N LEU A 366 3.61 3.67 -18.74
CA LEU A 366 3.17 4.97 -19.28
C LEU A 366 4.25 6.04 -19.10
N PHE A 367 4.84 6.13 -17.89
CA PHE A 367 5.94 7.02 -17.60
C PHE A 367 7.13 6.75 -18.52
N LYS A 368 7.54 5.49 -18.67
CA LYS A 368 8.63 5.07 -19.55
C LYS A 368 8.33 5.31 -21.02
N TRP A 369 7.08 5.21 -21.44
CA TRP A 369 6.69 5.51 -22.81
C TRP A 369 6.91 7.00 -23.12
N PHE A 370 6.56 7.90 -22.20
CA PHE A 370 6.86 9.32 -22.35
C PHE A 370 8.37 9.60 -22.31
N GLU A 371 9.10 9.05 -21.33
CA GLU A 371 10.55 9.24 -21.19
C GLU A 371 11.34 8.84 -22.44
N ARG A 372 10.85 7.86 -23.21
CA ARG A 372 11.50 7.41 -24.45
C ARG A 372 11.26 8.33 -25.65
N GLN A 373 10.38 9.31 -25.55
CA GLN A 373 10.13 10.25 -26.65
C GLN A 373 11.27 11.27 -26.74
N PRO A 374 11.87 11.52 -27.93
CA PRO A 374 13.05 12.38 -28.06
C PRO A 374 12.86 13.83 -27.60
N SER A 375 11.60 14.30 -27.57
CA SER A 375 11.23 15.66 -27.18
C SER A 375 10.75 15.80 -25.74
N ILE A 376 10.71 14.73 -24.98
CA ILE A 376 10.14 14.71 -23.61
C ILE A 376 11.25 14.37 -22.62
N GLY A 377 11.51 15.28 -21.69
CA GLY A 377 12.44 15.07 -20.60
C GLY A 377 11.85 14.21 -19.47
N TYR A 378 12.68 13.79 -18.53
CA TYR A 378 12.28 12.97 -17.39
C TYR A 378 11.19 13.66 -16.54
N VAL A 379 11.34 14.97 -16.31
CA VAL A 379 10.36 15.78 -15.57
C VAL A 379 9.02 15.85 -16.32
N ASP A 380 9.08 16.12 -17.63
CA ASP A 380 7.87 16.20 -18.46
C ASP A 380 7.13 14.86 -18.54
N ALA A 381 7.87 13.74 -18.59
CA ALA A 381 7.27 12.41 -18.50
C ALA A 381 6.51 12.23 -17.18
N GLY A 382 7.03 12.74 -16.07
CA GLY A 382 6.35 12.79 -14.78
C GLY A 382 5.06 13.63 -14.83
N ILE A 383 5.14 14.82 -15.43
CA ILE A 383 4.00 15.73 -15.56
C ILE A 383 2.88 15.08 -16.39
N TYR A 384 3.18 14.57 -17.58
CA TYR A 384 2.17 13.97 -18.46
C TYR A 384 1.54 12.72 -17.85
N THR A 385 2.35 11.87 -17.22
CA THR A 385 1.85 10.70 -16.50
C THR A 385 0.91 11.12 -15.37
N GLY A 386 1.32 12.11 -14.56
CA GLY A 386 0.52 12.63 -13.46
C GLY A 386 -0.81 13.22 -13.91
N LEU A 387 -0.81 14.00 -15.00
CA LEU A 387 -2.03 14.58 -15.58
C LEU A 387 -3.01 13.48 -16.03
N ILE A 388 -2.52 12.45 -16.72
CA ILE A 388 -3.37 11.34 -17.18
C ILE A 388 -3.93 10.56 -15.97
N ILE A 389 -3.10 10.24 -14.99
CA ILE A 389 -3.53 9.51 -13.78
C ILE A 389 -4.58 10.31 -13.02
N MET A 390 -4.36 11.61 -12.79
CA MET A 390 -5.32 12.45 -12.09
C MET A 390 -6.63 12.62 -12.85
N ALA A 391 -6.58 12.80 -14.18
CA ALA A 391 -7.77 12.88 -15.02
C ALA A 391 -8.62 11.60 -14.93
N ILE A 392 -7.98 10.42 -15.10
CA ILE A 392 -8.64 9.12 -14.99
C ILE A 392 -9.28 8.95 -13.59
N THR A 393 -8.55 9.31 -12.56
CA THR A 393 -8.99 9.13 -11.17
C THR A 393 -10.15 10.04 -10.81
N VAL A 394 -10.12 11.31 -11.20
CA VAL A 394 -11.21 12.27 -10.98
C VAL A 394 -12.48 11.80 -11.68
N VAL A 395 -12.38 11.36 -12.93
CA VAL A 395 -13.50 10.80 -13.67
C VAL A 395 -14.04 9.53 -12.99
N ALA A 396 -13.13 8.61 -12.59
CA ALA A 396 -13.53 7.39 -11.89
C ALA A 396 -14.28 7.68 -10.58
N ALA A 397 -13.78 8.63 -9.78
CA ALA A 397 -14.42 9.04 -8.53
C ALA A 397 -15.80 9.70 -8.78
N ALA A 398 -15.93 10.50 -9.85
CA ALA A 398 -17.19 11.11 -10.24
C ALA A 398 -18.25 10.07 -10.66
N LEU A 399 -17.83 9.00 -11.33
CA LEU A 399 -18.69 7.90 -11.78
C LEU A 399 -18.99 6.88 -10.67
N THR A 400 -18.22 6.85 -9.59
CA THR A 400 -18.43 5.93 -8.48
C THR A 400 -19.60 6.37 -7.62
N ARG A 401 -20.44 5.42 -7.21
CA ARG A 401 -21.60 5.71 -6.35
C ARG A 401 -21.15 6.09 -4.94
N GLU A 402 -21.84 7.08 -4.34
CA GLU A 402 -21.65 7.38 -2.91
C GLU A 402 -22.05 6.17 -2.06
N THR A 403 -21.21 5.85 -1.06
CA THR A 403 -21.42 4.69 -0.20
C THR A 403 -21.67 5.05 1.26
N PHE A 404 -21.56 6.32 1.63
CA PHE A 404 -21.84 6.79 2.99
C PHE A 404 -23.30 6.49 3.35
N HIS A 405 -23.55 5.80 4.49
CA HIS A 405 -24.87 5.33 4.94
C HIS A 405 -25.56 4.31 4.01
N LYS A 406 -24.86 3.65 3.11
CA LYS A 406 -25.43 2.49 2.40
C LYS A 406 -25.03 1.21 3.14
N ASP A 407 -26.04 0.53 3.68
CA ASP A 407 -25.92 -0.79 4.33
C ASP A 407 -25.53 -1.91 3.36
#